data_50d9e9c8bc99349b257c15179495dda7
#
_entry.id   50d9e9c8bc99349b257c15179495dda7
#
_cell.length_a   1.000
_cell.length_b   1.000
_cell.length_c   1.000
_cell.angle_alpha   90.00
_cell.angle_beta   90.00
_cell.angle_gamma   90.00
#
_symmetry.space_group_name_H-M   'P 1'
#
loop_
_entity.id
_entity.type
_entity.pdbx_description
1 polymer ?
#
loop_
_entity_poly.entity_id
_entity_poly.type
_entity_poly.pdbx_seq_one_letter_code
_entity_poly.pdbx_strand_id
1 'polypeptide(L)' 'MIKSKKQNLGIEIDLTGPDGNAFVLIGMASRLAKQLGLDGKAIQSEMMQGNYEHLIEVFDREFGEFVTLYR' A
#
# COMPACT_ATOMS: atom_id res chain seq x y z
N MET A 1 27.58 -12.91 -6.77
CA MET A 1 26.99 -11.61 -6.73
C MET A 1 25.58 -11.62 -6.18
N ILE A 2 25.37 -10.82 -5.24
CA ILE A 2 24.09 -10.79 -4.61
C ILE A 2 23.20 -9.80 -5.33
N LYS A 3 22.08 -10.28 -5.78
CA LYS A 3 21.15 -9.47 -6.46
C LYS A 3 20.07 -8.99 -5.49
N SER A 4 19.87 -7.72 -5.49
CA SER A 4 18.82 -7.15 -4.68
C SER A 4 17.50 -7.67 -5.18
N LYS A 5 16.73 -8.23 -4.29
CA LYS A 5 15.48 -8.82 -4.64
C LYS A 5 14.37 -8.04 -3.94
N LYS A 6 13.36 -7.68 -4.68
CA LYS A 6 12.23 -7.01 -4.08
C LYS A 6 11.59 -7.95 -3.09
N GLN A 7 11.35 -7.44 -1.92
CA GLN A 7 10.73 -8.24 -0.89
C GLN A 7 9.24 -8.19 -1.03
N ASN A 8 8.67 -9.31 -1.40
CA ASN A 8 7.24 -9.44 -1.41
C ASN A 8 6.84 -10.04 -0.08
N LEU A 9 6.01 -9.33 0.66
CA LEU A 9 5.58 -9.79 1.98
C LEU A 9 4.49 -10.85 1.89
N GLY A 10 4.11 -11.26 0.69
CA GLY A 10 3.09 -12.27 0.51
C GLY A 10 1.68 -11.73 0.71
N ILE A 11 1.53 -10.42 0.76
CA ILE A 11 0.23 -9.81 0.95
C ILE A 11 -0.41 -9.57 -0.40
N GLU A 12 -1.62 -10.07 -0.56
CA GLU A 12 -2.39 -9.89 -1.79
C GLU A 12 -3.73 -9.28 -1.43
N ILE A 13 -4.13 -8.27 -2.19
CA ILE A 13 -5.38 -7.56 -1.94
C ILE A 13 -6.20 -7.53 -3.21
N ASP A 14 -7.42 -8.01 -3.12
CA ASP A 14 -8.38 -7.94 -4.22
C ASP A 14 -9.18 -6.66 -4.06
N LEU A 15 -8.91 -5.70 -4.93
CA LEU A 15 -9.55 -4.39 -4.84
C LEU A 15 -11.02 -4.43 -5.17
N THR A 16 -11.51 -5.53 -5.76
CA THR A 16 -12.93 -5.68 -6.04
C THR A 16 -13.68 -6.33 -4.90
N GLY A 17 -12.95 -6.79 -3.87
CA GLY A 17 -13.55 -7.43 -2.72
C GLY A 17 -13.62 -6.50 -1.51
N PRO A 18 -13.96 -7.04 -0.34
CA PRO A 18 -14.07 -6.24 0.87
C PRO A 18 -12.78 -5.52 1.27
N ASP A 19 -11.64 -6.13 0.96
CA ASP A 19 -10.35 -5.55 1.32
C ASP A 19 -9.97 -4.38 0.42
N GLY A 20 -10.73 -4.12 -0.63
CA GLY A 20 -10.51 -2.96 -1.47
C GLY A 20 -11.09 -1.68 -0.89
N ASN A 21 -11.61 -1.72 0.31
CA ASN A 21 -12.17 -0.56 0.98
C ASN A 21 -11.06 0.45 1.31
N ALA A 22 -11.36 1.73 1.11
CA ALA A 22 -10.38 2.78 1.34
C ALA A 22 -9.85 2.76 2.78
N PHE A 23 -10.71 2.53 3.74
CA PHE A 23 -10.29 2.51 5.15
C PHE A 23 -9.37 1.33 5.43
N VAL A 24 -9.62 0.19 4.81
CA VAL A 24 -8.74 -0.96 4.95
C VAL A 24 -7.36 -0.65 4.39
N LEU A 25 -7.32 -0.04 3.21
CA LEU A 25 -6.05 0.29 2.57
C LEU A 25 -5.28 1.35 3.37
N ILE A 26 -5.97 2.34 3.90
CA ILE A 26 -5.32 3.37 4.71
C ILE A 26 -4.75 2.76 5.99
N GLY A 27 -5.52 1.89 6.64
CA GLY A 27 -5.03 1.21 7.84
C GLY A 27 -3.84 0.31 7.55
N MET A 28 -3.88 -0.39 6.42
CA MET A 28 -2.77 -1.24 6.03
C MET A 28 -1.53 -0.42 5.70
N ALA A 29 -1.72 0.73 5.03
CA ALA A 29 -0.61 1.61 4.72
C ALA A 29 0.08 2.09 6.01
N SER A 30 -0.70 2.42 7.02
CA SER A 30 -0.13 2.84 8.30
C SER A 30 0.72 1.74 8.92
N ARG A 31 0.22 0.52 8.91
CA ARG A 31 0.94 -0.61 9.46
C ARG A 31 2.22 -0.91 8.69
N LEU A 32 2.11 -0.94 7.37
CA LEU A 32 3.27 -1.24 6.54
C LEU A 32 4.33 -0.15 6.65
N ALA A 33 3.90 1.10 6.70
CA ALA A 33 4.84 2.21 6.85
C ALA A 33 5.63 2.06 8.15
N LYS A 34 4.95 1.68 9.22
CA LYS A 34 5.62 1.49 10.49
C LYS A 34 6.66 0.37 10.42
N GLN A 35 6.31 -0.73 9.77
CA GLN A 35 7.23 -1.85 9.63
C GLN A 35 8.42 -1.50 8.76
N LEU A 36 8.23 -0.65 7.76
CA LEU A 36 9.27 -0.30 6.82
C LEU A 36 10.03 0.95 7.21
N GLY A 37 9.67 1.58 8.32
CA GLY A 37 10.34 2.79 8.75
C GLY A 37 9.97 4.02 7.94
N LEU A 38 8.78 4.04 7.35
CA LEU A 38 8.30 5.16 6.56
C LEU A 38 7.37 6.03 7.38
N ASP A 39 7.13 7.24 6.86
CA ASP A 39 6.22 8.18 7.53
C ASP A 39 4.78 7.85 7.13
N GLY A 40 4.11 7.06 7.97
CA GLY A 40 2.75 6.62 7.69
C GLY A 40 1.75 7.75 7.62
N LYS A 41 1.96 8.80 8.43
CA LYS A 41 1.03 9.93 8.43
C LYS A 41 1.11 10.71 7.11
N ALA A 42 2.30 10.90 6.59
CA ALA A 42 2.47 11.59 5.33
C ALA A 42 1.84 10.77 4.20
N ILE A 43 2.04 9.45 4.22
CA ILE A 43 1.47 8.59 3.20
C ILE A 43 -0.06 8.60 3.27
N GLN A 44 -0.62 8.50 4.48
CA GLN A 44 -2.07 8.54 4.63
C GLN A 44 -2.65 9.87 4.16
N SER A 45 -1.97 10.96 4.49
CA SER A 45 -2.42 12.27 4.06
C SER A 45 -2.46 12.36 2.55
N GLU A 46 -1.43 11.85 1.90
CA GLU A 46 -1.37 11.86 0.44
C GLU A 46 -2.46 10.98 -0.16
N MET A 47 -2.70 9.82 0.44
CA MET A 47 -3.74 8.92 -0.04
C MET A 47 -5.12 9.57 -0.01
N MET A 48 -5.34 10.45 0.95
CA MET A 48 -6.64 11.08 1.14
C MET A 48 -6.81 12.39 0.37
N GLN A 49 -5.81 12.79 -0.42
CA GLN A 49 -5.88 14.05 -1.15
C GLN A 49 -6.68 13.98 -2.44
N GLY A 50 -7.08 12.80 -2.86
CA GLY A 50 -7.81 12.64 -4.10
C GLY A 50 -8.89 11.59 -3.98
N ASN A 51 -9.28 11.05 -5.12
CA ASN A 51 -10.30 10.02 -5.15
C ASN A 51 -9.69 8.65 -4.87
N TYR A 52 -10.51 7.61 -5.01
CA TYR A 52 -10.06 6.25 -4.73
C TYR A 52 -8.92 5.82 -5.66
N GLU A 53 -8.98 6.23 -6.93
CA GLU A 53 -7.89 5.91 -7.86
C GLU A 53 -6.57 6.52 -7.40
N HIS A 54 -6.62 7.74 -6.92
CA HIS A 54 -5.42 8.40 -6.38
C HIS A 54 -4.90 7.64 -5.17
N LEU A 55 -5.80 7.21 -4.30
CA LEU A 55 -5.44 6.44 -3.11
C LEU A 55 -4.70 5.17 -3.49
N ILE A 56 -5.21 4.46 -4.48
CA ILE A 56 -4.58 3.23 -4.95
C ILE A 56 -3.21 3.52 -5.56
N GLU A 57 -3.09 4.60 -6.32
CA GLU A 57 -1.82 4.96 -6.93
C GLU A 57 -0.76 5.23 -5.88
N VAL A 58 -1.11 5.96 -4.82
CA VAL A 58 -0.18 6.24 -3.74
C VAL A 58 0.21 4.96 -3.03
N PHE A 59 -0.76 4.11 -2.73
CA PHE A 59 -0.50 2.84 -2.06
C PHE A 59 0.45 1.97 -2.89
N ASP A 60 0.19 1.87 -4.18
CA ASP A 60 1.03 1.06 -5.06
C ASP A 60 2.43 1.65 -5.20
N ARG A 61 2.54 2.97 -5.25
CA ARG A 61 3.83 3.62 -5.34
C ARG A 61 4.70 3.31 -4.11
N GLU A 62 4.08 3.33 -2.93
CA GLU A 62 4.83 3.14 -1.69
C GLU A 62 5.04 1.68 -1.34
N PHE A 63 4.07 0.82 -1.64
CA PHE A 63 4.09 -0.56 -1.16
C PHE A 63 3.98 -1.60 -2.26
N GLY A 64 4.01 -1.20 -3.51
CA GLY A 64 3.83 -2.13 -4.62
C GLY A 64 4.89 -3.23 -4.70
N GLU A 65 6.04 -3.00 -4.11
CA GLU A 65 7.08 -4.02 -4.08
C GLU A 65 6.78 -5.10 -3.05
N PHE A 66 5.94 -4.79 -2.09
CA PHE A 66 5.67 -5.69 -0.96
C PHE A 66 4.28 -6.29 -1.02
N VAL A 67 3.36 -5.64 -1.68
CA VAL A 67 1.95 -6.02 -1.72
C VAL A 67 1.48 -6.09 -3.16
N THR A 68 0.74 -7.12 -3.48
CA THR A 68 0.16 -7.26 -4.82
C THR A 68 -1.31 -6.85 -4.78
N LEU A 69 -1.66 -5.92 -5.66
CA LEU A 69 -3.04 -5.45 -5.79
C LEU A 69 -3.67 -6.07 -7.04
N TYR A 70 -4.85 -6.61 -6.88
CA TYR A 70 -5.62 -7.18 -7.99
C TYR A 70 -6.87 -6.36 -8.22
N ARG A 71 -7.24 -6.20 -9.49
CA ARG A 71 -8.46 -5.49 -9.87
C ARG A 71 -9.36 -6.36 -10.70
#